data_fcf932ce0be70624d1c1103c64db88be
#
_entry.id   fcf932ce0be70624d1c1103c64db88be
#
_cell.length_a   1.000
_cell.length_b   1.000
_cell.length_c   1.000
_cell.angle_alpha   90.00
_cell.angle_beta   90.00
_cell.angle_gamma   90.00
#
_symmetry.space_group_name_H-M   'P 1'
#
loop_
_entity.id
_entity.type
_entity.pdbx_description
1 polymer ?
#
loop_
_entity_poly.entity_id
_entity_poly.type
_entity_poly.pdbx_seq_one_letter_code
_entity_poly.pdbx_strand_id
1 'polypeptide(L)'
;MSRIAPLILALCALIAVAALPGDARASADQSMTFEAPVDLANPATRTQAFDEISSFGVKSLRIVMLWQNVAPAATSRIKPDFDATDPTKYDWSAYDPQVDGAVARGWKVLLTVSGPVPRWATNGAKDNVTRPKPKEFQAFVTAAARHFGTKISRWSIWNEPNQPQFLLPQYSAAKHTPLSPRIYRNLFLAAERGFAAGGLPNAQVLIAETSPRGTGKVVAPLTFLRGMLCLDANYHKQGSCAELHPAGYAHHAYTTASGPLFKPRQPNDVTIGVISRLVTALDRAARAGAIPAKLPIHLTEFGIQSTPDRIQGVSLAKQADYRSIAERLAYQNPRVVAFSQYLLRDDPPNPNATSPIDKYSGFESGLRTNTGKAKPVLTSFPLPLAAFRQGSKVSLWGLVRVATGATPVTVEYTSGGGFKKLFTTTTDARGYFTRDTTFRSGRRYRLTWTAPDGRTIHGTTTAVYKR
;
A
#
# COMPACT_ATOMS: atom_id res chain seq x y z
N MET A 1 -28.43 74.21 -30.19
CA MET A 1 -28.53 72.85 -30.73
C MET A 1 -27.71 71.91 -29.79
N SER A 2 -28.40 71.35 -28.81
CA SER A 2 -27.87 70.57 -27.75
C SER A 2 -28.06 69.04 -28.06
N ARG A 3 -27.02 68.24 -28.13
CA ARG A 3 -27.12 66.80 -28.30
C ARG A 3 -26.93 66.11 -26.94
N ILE A 4 -27.98 65.49 -26.45
CA ILE A 4 -28.02 64.66 -25.27
C ILE A 4 -27.60 63.24 -25.67
N ALA A 5 -26.55 62.72 -25.08
CA ALA A 5 -26.16 61.33 -25.20
C ALA A 5 -26.72 60.53 -24.03
N PRO A 6 -27.26 59.31 -24.19
CA PRO A 6 -27.72 58.49 -23.08
C PRO A 6 -26.56 57.67 -22.47
N LEU A 7 -26.46 57.78 -21.16
CA LEU A 7 -25.59 56.95 -20.32
C LEU A 7 -26.21 55.54 -20.19
N ILE A 8 -25.53 54.53 -20.70
CA ILE A 8 -25.89 53.12 -20.47
C ILE A 8 -25.20 52.67 -19.18
N LEU A 9 -25.99 52.46 -18.13
CA LEU A 9 -25.50 51.82 -16.88
C LEU A 9 -25.45 50.31 -17.08
N ALA A 10 -24.26 49.75 -17.19
CA ALA A 10 -24.04 48.30 -17.17
C ALA A 10 -24.07 47.82 -15.73
N LEU A 11 -25.12 47.12 -15.32
CA LEU A 11 -25.25 46.45 -14.01
C LEU A 11 -24.49 45.12 -14.03
N CYS A 12 -23.27 45.10 -13.55
CA CYS A 12 -22.52 43.84 -13.30
C CYS A 12 -23.10 43.15 -12.09
N ALA A 13 -23.93 42.13 -12.30
CA ALA A 13 -24.36 41.22 -11.24
C ALA A 13 -23.16 40.31 -10.86
N LEU A 14 -22.51 40.60 -9.73
CA LEU A 14 -21.58 39.67 -9.08
C LEU A 14 -22.39 38.49 -8.54
N ILE A 15 -22.33 37.34 -9.25
CA ILE A 15 -22.76 36.05 -8.70
C ILE A 15 -21.68 35.61 -7.69
N ALA A 16 -21.94 35.86 -6.42
CA ALA A 16 -21.17 35.24 -5.34
C ALA A 16 -21.50 33.74 -5.35
N VAL A 17 -20.63 32.94 -5.96
CA VAL A 17 -20.65 31.51 -5.80
C VAL A 17 -20.21 31.24 -4.35
N ALA A 18 -21.18 31.02 -3.46
CA ALA A 18 -20.94 30.52 -2.14
C ALA A 18 -20.21 29.16 -2.29
N ALA A 19 -18.91 29.13 -2.01
CA ALA A 19 -18.16 27.91 -1.90
C ALA A 19 -18.78 27.11 -0.77
N LEU A 20 -19.58 26.10 -1.10
CA LEU A 20 -19.96 25.05 -0.16
C LEU A 20 -18.68 24.50 0.47
N PRO A 21 -18.67 24.18 1.78
CA PRO A 21 -17.49 23.59 2.41
C PRO A 21 -17.12 22.37 1.61
N GLY A 22 -15.96 22.43 0.94
CA GLY A 22 -15.54 21.42 -0.02
C GLY A 22 -15.51 20.05 0.67
N ASP A 23 -16.29 19.12 0.14
CA ASP A 23 -16.06 17.72 0.37
C ASP A 23 -14.57 17.47 0.15
N ALA A 24 -13.91 16.93 1.16
CA ALA A 24 -12.49 16.57 1.06
C ALA A 24 -12.34 15.78 -0.25
N ARG A 25 -11.64 16.37 -1.24
CA ARG A 25 -11.51 15.74 -2.55
C ARG A 25 -10.95 14.35 -2.36
N ALA A 26 -11.70 13.34 -2.74
CA ALA A 26 -11.25 11.96 -2.76
C ALA A 26 -10.05 11.80 -3.71
N SER A 27 -9.24 10.77 -3.50
CA SER A 27 -8.12 10.48 -4.39
C SER A 27 -8.61 10.30 -5.83
N ALA A 28 -8.11 11.12 -6.75
CA ALA A 28 -8.45 11.04 -8.16
C ALA A 28 -7.78 9.83 -8.86
N ASP A 29 -6.64 9.37 -8.33
CA ASP A 29 -5.74 8.44 -9.01
C ASP A 29 -5.53 7.13 -8.27
N GLN A 30 -6.32 6.84 -7.21
CA GLN A 30 -6.11 5.64 -6.42
C GLN A 30 -6.27 4.37 -7.28
N SER A 31 -5.21 3.59 -7.34
CA SER A 31 -5.18 2.27 -7.96
C SER A 31 -5.10 1.16 -6.91
N MET A 32 -5.63 -0.03 -7.25
CA MET A 32 -5.46 -1.22 -6.44
C MET A 32 -4.20 -1.97 -6.90
N THR A 33 -3.29 -2.22 -5.96
CA THR A 33 -2.13 -3.10 -6.15
C THR A 33 -2.37 -4.42 -5.42
N PHE A 34 -1.89 -5.52 -5.97
CA PHE A 34 -2.03 -6.84 -5.35
C PHE A 34 -0.66 -7.44 -5.06
N GLU A 35 -0.57 -8.24 -4.01
CA GLU A 35 0.60 -9.04 -3.69
C GLU A 35 0.18 -10.46 -3.32
N ALA A 36 0.74 -11.47 -3.99
CA ALA A 36 0.45 -12.87 -3.77
C ALA A 36 1.72 -13.71 -3.99
N PRO A 37 2.76 -13.53 -3.14
CA PRO A 37 4.09 -14.07 -3.39
C PRO A 37 4.09 -15.61 -3.48
N VAL A 38 3.34 -16.29 -2.61
CA VAL A 38 3.28 -17.77 -2.60
C VAL A 38 2.63 -18.31 -3.86
N ASP A 39 1.47 -17.73 -4.24
CA ASP A 39 0.70 -18.21 -5.41
C ASP A 39 1.42 -17.91 -6.73
N LEU A 40 2.06 -16.74 -6.84
CA LEU A 40 2.72 -16.29 -8.07
C LEU A 40 4.13 -16.87 -8.25
N ALA A 41 4.83 -17.19 -7.18
CA ALA A 41 6.13 -17.86 -7.27
C ALA A 41 5.99 -19.32 -7.72
N ASN A 42 4.90 -20.00 -7.31
CA ASN A 42 4.67 -21.40 -7.63
C ASN A 42 4.15 -21.58 -9.07
N PRO A 43 4.88 -22.27 -9.97
CA PRO A 43 4.45 -22.51 -11.35
C PRO A 43 3.07 -23.17 -11.47
N ALA A 44 2.71 -24.05 -10.53
CA ALA A 44 1.45 -24.79 -10.56
C ALA A 44 0.22 -23.91 -10.28
N THR A 45 0.38 -22.81 -9.54
CA THR A 45 -0.72 -21.92 -9.14
C THR A 45 -0.68 -20.57 -9.84
N ARG A 46 0.43 -20.19 -10.44
CA ARG A 46 0.69 -18.85 -10.99
C ARG A 46 -0.37 -18.38 -11.97
N THR A 47 -0.67 -19.18 -12.99
CA THR A 47 -1.65 -18.79 -14.03
C THR A 47 -3.03 -18.57 -13.41
N GLN A 48 -3.49 -19.50 -12.57
CA GLN A 48 -4.76 -19.38 -11.88
C GLN A 48 -4.81 -18.15 -10.96
N ALA A 49 -3.71 -17.84 -10.26
CA ALA A 49 -3.63 -16.67 -9.41
C ALA A 49 -3.72 -15.36 -10.22
N PHE A 50 -3.02 -15.26 -11.33
CA PHE A 50 -3.14 -14.12 -12.24
C PHE A 50 -4.56 -13.94 -12.76
N ASP A 51 -5.21 -15.02 -13.19
CA ASP A 51 -6.56 -14.96 -13.76
C ASP A 51 -7.59 -14.59 -12.68
N GLU A 52 -7.44 -15.11 -11.46
CA GLU A 52 -8.27 -14.75 -10.34
C GLU A 52 -8.11 -13.27 -9.94
N ILE A 53 -6.87 -12.78 -9.80
CA ILE A 53 -6.58 -11.37 -9.49
C ILE A 53 -7.12 -10.45 -10.61
N SER A 54 -7.00 -10.86 -11.87
CA SER A 54 -7.57 -10.15 -13.03
C SER A 54 -9.09 -10.03 -12.93
N SER A 55 -9.75 -11.12 -12.52
CA SER A 55 -11.21 -11.17 -12.36
C SER A 55 -11.75 -10.18 -11.31
N PHE A 56 -10.90 -9.71 -10.40
CA PHE A 56 -11.22 -8.65 -9.44
C PHE A 56 -11.09 -7.23 -10.00
N GLY A 57 -10.68 -7.06 -11.26
CA GLY A 57 -10.42 -5.75 -11.85
C GLY A 57 -9.08 -5.13 -11.44
N VAL A 58 -8.17 -5.89 -10.85
CA VAL A 58 -6.83 -5.44 -10.47
C VAL A 58 -5.91 -5.47 -11.70
N LYS A 59 -5.11 -4.41 -11.86
CA LYS A 59 -4.15 -4.23 -12.97
C LYS A 59 -2.78 -3.75 -12.49
N SER A 60 -2.43 -4.05 -11.26
CA SER A 60 -1.12 -3.70 -10.69
C SER A 60 -0.67 -4.76 -9.70
N LEU A 61 0.59 -5.14 -9.79
CA LEU A 61 1.22 -6.16 -8.95
C LEU A 61 2.40 -5.54 -8.20
N ARG A 62 2.55 -5.87 -6.92
CA ARG A 62 3.79 -5.66 -6.17
C ARG A 62 4.54 -6.98 -6.04
N ILE A 63 5.84 -6.93 -6.29
CA ILE A 63 6.77 -8.05 -6.12
C ILE A 63 7.90 -7.58 -5.21
N VAL A 64 8.21 -8.32 -4.16
CA VAL A 64 9.37 -8.06 -3.30
C VAL A 64 10.50 -8.98 -3.71
N MET A 65 11.56 -8.40 -4.28
CA MET A 65 12.75 -9.12 -4.70
C MET A 65 13.81 -9.05 -3.61
N LEU A 66 14.09 -10.20 -3.00
CA LEU A 66 15.10 -10.32 -1.97
C LEU A 66 16.47 -10.56 -2.63
N TRP A 67 17.41 -9.65 -2.41
CA TRP A 67 18.73 -9.71 -3.05
C TRP A 67 19.47 -11.03 -2.80
N GLN A 68 19.38 -11.57 -1.59
CA GLN A 68 20.01 -12.87 -1.27
C GLN A 68 19.50 -14.04 -2.13
N ASN A 69 18.26 -13.94 -2.64
CA ASN A 69 17.64 -15.05 -3.39
C ASN A 69 18.08 -15.11 -4.84
N VAL A 70 18.71 -14.05 -5.35
CA VAL A 70 19.17 -13.97 -6.75
C VAL A 70 20.70 -13.94 -6.84
N ALA A 71 21.39 -13.59 -5.76
CA ALA A 71 22.82 -13.35 -5.78
C ALA A 71 23.63 -14.66 -5.71
N PRO A 72 24.77 -14.76 -6.40
CA PRO A 72 25.68 -15.90 -6.28
C PRO A 72 26.28 -15.97 -4.87
N ALA A 73 26.53 -17.18 -4.40
CA ALA A 73 27.16 -17.48 -3.10
C ALA A 73 26.57 -16.70 -1.91
N ALA A 74 25.24 -16.54 -1.86
CA ALA A 74 24.55 -15.66 -0.91
C ALA A 74 24.83 -15.96 0.57
N THR A 75 25.16 -17.20 0.92
CA THR A 75 25.51 -17.64 2.28
C THR A 75 26.98 -17.44 2.65
N SER A 76 27.86 -17.18 1.65
CA SER A 76 29.29 -16.95 1.87
C SER A 76 29.53 -15.56 2.48
N ARG A 77 30.53 -15.45 3.35
CA ARG A 77 31.07 -14.16 3.82
C ARG A 77 32.07 -13.55 2.84
N ILE A 78 32.62 -14.37 1.95
CA ILE A 78 33.58 -13.95 0.93
C ILE A 78 32.80 -13.73 -0.35
N LYS A 79 32.90 -12.52 -0.92
CA LYS A 79 32.30 -12.21 -2.21
C LYS A 79 32.98 -13.07 -3.28
N PRO A 80 32.24 -13.80 -4.13
CA PRO A 80 32.82 -14.46 -5.29
C PRO A 80 33.38 -13.41 -6.27
N ASP A 81 34.33 -13.83 -7.09
CA ASP A 81 34.88 -12.99 -8.15
C ASP A 81 33.90 -12.91 -9.33
N PHE A 82 33.19 -11.79 -9.45
CA PHE A 82 32.25 -11.52 -10.54
C PHE A 82 31.96 -10.04 -10.68
N ASP A 83 31.60 -9.59 -11.89
CA ASP A 83 31.06 -8.26 -12.12
C ASP A 83 29.62 -8.19 -11.54
N ALA A 84 29.46 -7.51 -10.42
CA ALA A 84 28.18 -7.37 -9.74
C ALA A 84 27.20 -6.42 -10.48
N THR A 85 27.61 -5.80 -11.57
CA THR A 85 26.75 -4.98 -12.45
C THR A 85 26.22 -5.77 -13.66
N ASP A 86 26.75 -6.98 -13.88
CA ASP A 86 26.32 -7.86 -14.97
C ASP A 86 25.07 -8.67 -14.57
N PRO A 87 23.92 -8.46 -15.22
CA PRO A 87 22.70 -9.17 -14.88
C PRO A 87 22.78 -10.69 -15.12
N THR A 88 23.67 -11.18 -15.97
CA THR A 88 23.84 -12.62 -16.26
C THR A 88 24.45 -13.38 -15.09
N LYS A 89 24.95 -12.71 -14.07
CA LYS A 89 25.57 -13.29 -12.89
C LYS A 89 24.57 -13.55 -11.74
N TYR A 90 23.29 -13.26 -11.95
CA TYR A 90 22.22 -13.44 -10.98
C TYR A 90 21.17 -14.42 -11.47
N ASP A 91 20.52 -15.12 -10.56
CA ASP A 91 19.40 -16.01 -10.87
C ASP A 91 18.05 -15.29 -10.71
N TRP A 92 17.47 -14.86 -11.80
CA TRP A 92 16.20 -14.17 -11.83
C TRP A 92 14.98 -15.12 -11.97
N SER A 93 15.19 -16.41 -12.05
CA SER A 93 14.16 -17.42 -12.39
C SER A 93 12.95 -17.42 -11.48
N ALA A 94 13.08 -16.99 -10.24
CA ALA A 94 11.97 -16.86 -9.29
C ALA A 94 11.10 -15.63 -9.55
N TYR A 95 11.63 -14.60 -10.22
CA TYR A 95 10.97 -13.30 -10.40
C TYR A 95 10.52 -13.04 -11.84
N ASP A 96 11.30 -13.47 -12.85
CA ASP A 96 10.97 -13.27 -14.26
C ASP A 96 9.55 -13.72 -14.61
N PRO A 97 9.08 -14.93 -14.23
CA PRO A 97 7.74 -15.37 -14.61
C PRO A 97 6.62 -14.55 -13.97
N GLN A 98 6.88 -13.91 -12.83
CA GLN A 98 5.92 -13.02 -12.16
C GLN A 98 5.84 -11.67 -12.87
N VAL A 99 7.00 -11.10 -13.22
CA VAL A 99 7.09 -9.84 -13.97
C VAL A 99 6.50 -10.01 -15.36
N ASP A 100 6.95 -11.02 -16.09
CA ASP A 100 6.50 -11.26 -17.48
C ASP A 100 5.03 -11.61 -17.55
N GLY A 101 4.51 -12.39 -16.59
CA GLY A 101 3.09 -12.70 -16.48
C GLY A 101 2.20 -11.48 -16.24
N ALA A 102 2.68 -10.50 -15.44
CA ALA A 102 2.01 -9.23 -15.22
C ALA A 102 2.07 -8.34 -16.47
N VAL A 103 3.25 -8.20 -17.07
CA VAL A 103 3.47 -7.39 -18.30
C VAL A 103 2.63 -7.93 -19.47
N ALA A 104 2.60 -9.24 -19.66
CA ALA A 104 1.79 -9.87 -20.72
C ALA A 104 0.28 -9.59 -20.58
N ARG A 105 -0.20 -9.27 -19.36
CA ARG A 105 -1.58 -8.87 -19.09
C ARG A 105 -1.79 -7.34 -19.13
N GLY A 106 -0.76 -6.57 -19.48
CA GLY A 106 -0.78 -5.11 -19.48
C GLY A 106 -0.84 -4.50 -18.06
N TRP A 107 -0.42 -5.24 -17.04
CA TRP A 107 -0.42 -4.77 -15.67
C TRP A 107 0.82 -3.92 -15.36
N LYS A 108 0.66 -3.00 -14.44
CA LYS A 108 1.77 -2.24 -13.86
C LYS A 108 2.48 -3.08 -12.80
N VAL A 109 3.81 -3.09 -12.83
CA VAL A 109 4.63 -3.79 -11.84
C VAL A 109 5.34 -2.77 -10.96
N LEU A 110 5.13 -2.90 -9.63
CA LEU A 110 5.96 -2.30 -8.60
C LEU A 110 6.95 -3.37 -8.12
N LEU A 111 8.23 -3.19 -8.40
CA LEU A 111 9.29 -4.08 -7.92
C LEU A 111 10.03 -3.45 -6.73
N THR A 112 9.90 -4.06 -5.56
CA THR A 112 10.63 -3.68 -4.35
C THR A 112 11.95 -4.43 -4.29
N VAL A 113 13.07 -3.72 -4.44
CA VAL A 113 14.42 -4.28 -4.31
C VAL A 113 14.84 -4.24 -2.85
N SER A 114 14.97 -5.40 -2.20
CA SER A 114 15.09 -5.50 -0.75
C SER A 114 16.19 -6.45 -0.26
N GLY A 115 16.56 -6.26 1.00
CA GLY A 115 17.17 -7.31 1.83
C GLY A 115 16.13 -8.35 2.27
N PRO A 116 16.59 -9.46 2.88
CA PRO A 116 17.97 -9.74 3.29
C PRO A 116 18.97 -9.78 2.13
N VAL A 117 20.24 -9.41 2.42
CA VAL A 117 21.31 -9.33 1.42
C VAL A 117 22.19 -10.57 1.44
N PRO A 118 23.00 -10.87 0.41
CA PRO A 118 24.05 -11.87 0.50
C PRO A 118 25.00 -11.52 1.66
N ARG A 119 25.45 -12.52 2.42
CA ARG A 119 26.31 -12.29 3.61
C ARG A 119 27.59 -11.52 3.27
N TRP A 120 28.17 -11.73 2.10
CA TRP A 120 29.34 -10.97 1.63
C TRP A 120 29.04 -9.48 1.39
N ALA A 121 27.76 -9.11 1.22
CA ALA A 121 27.33 -7.72 1.04
C ALA A 121 27.05 -7.01 2.37
N THR A 122 27.23 -7.66 3.53
CA THR A 122 27.21 -7.01 4.83
C THR A 122 28.62 -6.54 5.23
N ASN A 123 28.70 -5.65 6.21
CA ASN A 123 30.00 -5.20 6.74
C ASN A 123 30.54 -6.15 7.81
N GLY A 124 30.83 -7.40 7.42
CA GLY A 124 31.37 -8.43 8.30
C GLY A 124 30.37 -9.01 9.31
N ALA A 125 29.06 -8.77 9.14
CA ALA A 125 28.03 -9.25 10.05
C ALA A 125 27.90 -10.78 10.06
N LYS A 126 27.37 -11.31 11.15
CA LYS A 126 27.06 -12.74 11.30
C LYS A 126 25.73 -13.11 10.60
N ASP A 127 24.94 -12.14 10.25
CA ASP A 127 23.63 -12.24 9.57
C ASP A 127 23.67 -11.58 8.20
N ASN A 128 22.53 -11.45 7.56
CA ASN A 128 22.34 -10.88 6.22
C ASN A 128 21.42 -9.65 6.19
N VAL A 129 21.23 -8.98 7.34
CA VAL A 129 20.43 -7.76 7.48
C VAL A 129 21.20 -6.61 8.12
N THR A 130 22.37 -6.90 8.75
CA THR A 130 23.16 -5.90 9.48
C THR A 130 24.10 -5.15 8.55
N ARG A 131 23.92 -3.83 8.49
CA ARG A 131 24.79 -2.89 7.76
C ARG A 131 25.10 -3.34 6.33
N PRO A 132 24.11 -3.49 5.45
CA PRO A 132 24.34 -3.73 4.02
C PRO A 132 25.30 -2.68 3.45
N LYS A 133 26.19 -3.12 2.56
CA LYS A 133 27.18 -2.24 1.89
C LYS A 133 26.52 -1.46 0.76
N PRO A 134 26.45 -0.11 0.80
CA PRO A 134 25.79 0.67 -0.25
C PRO A 134 26.43 0.52 -1.63
N LYS A 135 27.76 0.34 -1.72
CA LYS A 135 28.48 0.12 -2.99
C LYS A 135 28.05 -1.17 -3.67
N GLU A 136 27.93 -2.26 -2.88
CA GLU A 136 27.47 -3.53 -3.43
C GLU A 136 25.99 -3.50 -3.81
N PHE A 137 25.16 -2.78 -3.03
CA PHE A 137 23.77 -2.57 -3.35
C PHE A 137 23.57 -1.76 -4.63
N GLN A 138 24.41 -0.72 -4.85
CA GLN A 138 24.42 0.03 -6.10
C GLN A 138 24.68 -0.87 -7.30
N ALA A 139 25.71 -1.75 -7.22
CA ALA A 139 26.05 -2.67 -8.31
C ALA A 139 24.89 -3.66 -8.58
N PHE A 140 24.27 -4.19 -7.53
CA PHE A 140 23.10 -5.05 -7.67
C PHE A 140 21.90 -4.34 -8.32
N VAL A 141 21.59 -3.11 -7.89
CA VAL A 141 20.51 -2.32 -8.51
C VAL A 141 20.83 -2.01 -9.97
N THR A 142 22.11 -1.80 -10.32
CA THR A 142 22.53 -1.66 -11.73
C THR A 142 22.21 -2.91 -12.55
N ALA A 143 22.52 -4.09 -12.02
CA ALA A 143 22.18 -5.36 -12.68
C ALA A 143 20.66 -5.55 -12.81
N ALA A 144 19.90 -5.29 -11.74
CA ALA A 144 18.43 -5.38 -11.75
C ALA A 144 17.80 -4.41 -12.75
N ALA A 145 18.29 -3.17 -12.83
CA ALA A 145 17.84 -2.17 -13.79
C ALA A 145 18.09 -2.61 -15.24
N ARG A 146 19.27 -3.19 -15.52
CA ARG A 146 19.61 -3.73 -16.84
C ARG A 146 18.76 -4.94 -17.22
N HIS A 147 18.44 -5.80 -16.24
CA HIS A 147 17.65 -7.02 -16.47
C HIS A 147 16.17 -6.73 -16.73
N PHE A 148 15.54 -6.02 -15.82
CA PHE A 148 14.09 -5.76 -15.89
C PHE A 148 13.73 -4.56 -16.77
N GLY A 149 14.59 -3.53 -16.79
CA GLY A 149 14.41 -2.37 -17.64
C GLY A 149 13.05 -1.71 -17.53
N THR A 150 12.43 -1.43 -18.65
CA THR A 150 11.12 -0.77 -18.77
C THR A 150 9.93 -1.68 -18.45
N LYS A 151 10.13 -2.96 -18.19
CA LYS A 151 9.08 -3.87 -17.69
C LYS A 151 8.53 -3.41 -16.35
N ILE A 152 9.35 -2.71 -15.55
CA ILE A 152 8.97 -2.22 -14.23
C ILE A 152 8.42 -0.80 -14.34
N SER A 153 7.15 -0.66 -13.99
CA SER A 153 6.47 0.65 -14.01
C SER A 153 6.89 1.55 -12.85
N ARG A 154 7.27 0.94 -11.72
CA ARG A 154 7.71 1.65 -10.52
C ARG A 154 8.63 0.76 -9.70
N TRP A 155 9.66 1.35 -9.13
CA TRP A 155 10.60 0.69 -8.23
C TRP A 155 10.35 1.14 -6.80
N SER A 156 10.71 0.32 -5.83
CA SER A 156 10.78 0.71 -4.43
C SER A 156 12.05 0.17 -3.80
N ILE A 157 12.59 0.91 -2.85
CA ILE A 157 13.83 0.54 -2.18
C ILE A 157 13.54 0.10 -0.77
N TRP A 158 13.81 -1.19 -0.51
CA TRP A 158 13.71 -1.92 0.72
C TRP A 158 12.29 -2.14 1.23
N ASN A 159 12.05 -3.35 1.77
CA ASN A 159 10.84 -3.68 2.50
C ASN A 159 11.05 -3.39 3.98
N GLU A 160 10.19 -2.62 4.59
CA GLU A 160 10.14 -2.30 6.02
C GLU A 160 11.50 -2.04 6.69
N PRO A 161 12.31 -1.06 6.21
CA PRO A 161 13.65 -0.82 6.74
C PRO A 161 13.66 -0.35 8.20
N ASN A 162 12.52 -0.05 8.76
CA ASN A 162 12.32 0.26 10.18
C ASN A 162 12.08 -0.98 11.04
N GLN A 163 12.15 -2.20 10.47
CA GLN A 163 11.99 -3.48 11.16
C GLN A 163 13.33 -4.24 11.25
N PRO A 164 13.63 -4.89 12.40
CA PRO A 164 14.90 -5.60 12.59
C PRO A 164 15.09 -6.83 11.71
N GLN A 165 14.01 -7.45 11.23
CA GLN A 165 14.07 -8.58 10.31
C GLN A 165 14.55 -8.20 8.91
N PHE A 166 14.50 -6.92 8.54
CA PHE A 166 14.90 -6.46 7.21
C PHE A 166 16.15 -5.56 7.23
N LEU A 167 16.41 -4.83 8.33
CA LEU A 167 17.55 -3.94 8.43
C LEU A 167 18.04 -3.79 9.88
N LEU A 168 19.32 -3.97 10.11
CA LEU A 168 19.97 -3.78 11.40
C LEU A 168 21.24 -2.92 11.29
N PRO A 169 21.65 -2.24 12.39
CA PRO A 169 20.92 -2.05 13.64
C PRO A 169 19.80 -1.01 13.53
N GLN A 170 18.69 -1.24 14.23
CA GLN A 170 17.61 -0.26 14.30
C GLN A 170 18.01 0.93 15.19
N TYR A 171 18.66 0.67 16.32
CA TYR A 171 19.09 1.66 17.30
C TYR A 171 20.55 1.46 17.69
N SER A 172 21.18 2.54 18.20
CA SER A 172 22.47 2.44 18.86
C SER A 172 22.33 1.77 20.25
N ALA A 173 23.30 0.93 20.62
CA ALA A 173 23.28 0.25 21.92
C ALA A 173 23.37 1.23 23.11
N ALA A 174 24.24 2.23 23.00
CA ALA A 174 24.53 3.14 24.13
C ALA A 174 23.45 4.17 24.41
N LYS A 175 22.82 4.76 23.37
CA LYS A 175 21.90 5.91 23.50
C LYS A 175 20.51 5.67 22.96
N HIS A 176 20.22 4.47 22.52
CA HIS A 176 18.95 4.12 21.85
C HIS A 176 18.55 5.10 20.73
N THR A 177 19.55 5.65 20.02
CA THR A 177 19.36 6.58 18.91
C THR A 177 19.05 5.77 17.64
N PRO A 178 18.03 6.14 16.84
CA PRO A 178 17.72 5.46 15.59
C PRO A 178 18.89 5.50 14.61
N LEU A 179 19.33 4.34 14.12
CA LEU A 179 20.42 4.17 13.17
C LEU A 179 19.92 3.72 11.78
N SER A 180 18.89 2.87 11.75
CA SER A 180 18.34 2.33 10.50
C SER A 180 17.92 3.42 9.50
N PRO A 181 17.40 4.60 9.90
CA PRO A 181 17.03 5.63 8.93
C PRO A 181 18.22 6.13 8.10
N ARG A 182 19.39 6.28 8.75
CA ARG A 182 20.61 6.75 8.06
C ARG A 182 21.24 5.66 7.19
N ILE A 183 21.20 4.40 7.66
CA ILE A 183 21.64 3.24 6.86
C ILE A 183 20.78 3.16 5.61
N TYR A 184 19.45 3.24 5.76
CA TYR A 184 18.50 3.22 4.65
C TYR A 184 18.72 4.36 3.65
N ARG A 185 18.92 5.61 4.13
CA ARG A 185 19.24 6.74 3.25
C ARG A 185 20.42 6.44 2.33
N ASN A 186 21.49 5.86 2.87
CA ASN A 186 22.68 5.53 2.09
C ASN A 186 22.39 4.44 1.02
N LEU A 187 21.51 3.49 1.34
CA LEU A 187 21.05 2.47 0.39
C LEU A 187 20.18 3.11 -0.71
N PHE A 188 19.27 4.01 -0.34
CA PHE A 188 18.43 4.72 -1.31
C PHE A 188 19.27 5.53 -2.31
N LEU A 189 20.21 6.34 -1.83
CA LEU A 189 21.13 7.10 -2.68
C LEU A 189 22.02 6.20 -3.55
N ALA A 190 22.41 5.03 -3.05
CA ALA A 190 23.14 4.03 -3.83
C ALA A 190 22.26 3.44 -4.94
N ALA A 191 20.99 3.18 -4.63
CA ALA A 191 20.03 2.69 -5.62
C ALA A 191 19.76 3.70 -6.74
N GLU A 192 19.60 4.99 -6.42
CA GLU A 192 19.43 6.03 -7.45
C GLU A 192 20.60 6.04 -8.44
N ARG A 193 21.85 5.97 -7.92
CA ARG A 193 23.04 5.83 -8.79
C ARG A 193 23.05 4.51 -9.54
N GLY A 194 22.57 3.43 -8.94
CA GLY A 194 22.45 2.13 -9.58
C GLY A 194 21.48 2.13 -10.76
N PHE A 195 20.31 2.76 -10.60
CA PHE A 195 19.34 2.93 -11.70
C PHE A 195 19.92 3.75 -12.83
N ALA A 196 20.58 4.88 -12.54
CA ALA A 196 21.22 5.70 -13.56
C ALA A 196 22.30 4.92 -14.33
N ALA A 197 23.17 4.18 -13.61
CA ALA A 197 24.22 3.33 -14.22
C ALA A 197 23.63 2.13 -14.99
N GLY A 198 22.43 1.69 -14.63
CA GLY A 198 21.69 0.63 -15.32
C GLY A 198 20.88 1.09 -16.54
N GLY A 199 20.98 2.38 -16.92
CA GLY A 199 20.24 2.94 -18.07
C GLY A 199 18.84 3.48 -17.74
N LEU A 200 18.48 3.63 -16.47
CA LEU A 200 17.19 4.13 -16.01
C LEU A 200 17.31 5.41 -15.16
N PRO A 201 17.89 6.51 -15.68
CA PRO A 201 18.11 7.74 -14.90
C PRO A 201 16.81 8.40 -14.40
N ASN A 202 15.69 8.11 -15.05
CA ASN A 202 14.36 8.65 -14.71
C ASN A 202 13.43 7.58 -14.08
N ALA A 203 14.01 6.53 -13.46
CA ALA A 203 13.23 5.49 -12.78
C ALA A 203 12.28 6.10 -11.75
N GLN A 204 11.03 5.63 -11.75
CA GLN A 204 10.02 6.04 -10.76
C GLN A 204 10.26 5.28 -9.47
N VAL A 205 11.06 5.85 -8.55
CA VAL A 205 11.50 5.17 -7.32
C VAL A 205 10.69 5.66 -6.11
N LEU A 206 10.04 4.74 -5.40
CA LEU A 206 9.41 4.99 -4.12
C LEU A 206 10.43 4.89 -2.99
N ILE A 207 10.23 5.71 -1.94
CA ILE A 207 11.07 5.73 -0.74
C ILE A 207 10.30 5.19 0.47
N ALA A 208 11.00 4.55 1.37
CA ALA A 208 10.61 4.15 2.73
C ALA A 208 9.97 2.77 2.88
N GLU A 209 8.77 2.51 2.40
CA GLU A 209 7.99 1.27 2.69
C GLU A 209 7.97 0.90 4.18
N THR A 210 7.72 1.86 5.08
CA THR A 210 7.81 1.64 6.52
C THR A 210 6.61 0.88 7.08
N SER A 211 6.86 -0.01 8.06
CA SER A 211 5.82 -0.59 8.90
C SER A 211 5.13 0.46 9.77
N PRO A 212 3.88 0.22 10.26
CA PRO A 212 3.03 1.29 10.78
C PRO A 212 3.37 1.76 12.19
N ARG A 213 4.08 0.96 13.01
CA ARG A 213 4.24 1.26 14.43
C ARG A 213 5.65 0.99 14.92
N GLY A 214 6.09 1.82 15.88
CA GLY A 214 7.31 1.64 16.62
C GLY A 214 7.14 0.76 17.85
N THR A 215 8.25 0.11 18.24
CA THR A 215 8.40 -0.61 19.51
C THR A 215 9.79 -0.36 20.06
N GLY A 216 10.16 -0.99 21.17
CA GLY A 216 11.55 -0.92 21.65
C GLY A 216 12.60 -1.46 20.65
N LYS A 217 12.19 -2.23 19.65
CA LYS A 217 13.06 -2.80 18.61
C LYS A 217 12.80 -2.28 17.20
N VAL A 218 11.67 -1.64 16.97
CA VAL A 218 11.20 -1.13 15.67
C VAL A 218 11.18 0.38 15.72
N VAL A 219 11.82 1.08 14.78
CA VAL A 219 11.78 2.53 14.70
C VAL A 219 10.40 2.97 14.20
N ALA A 220 9.71 3.84 14.95
CA ALA A 220 8.40 4.35 14.54
C ALA A 220 8.48 5.08 13.18
N PRO A 221 7.49 4.93 12.29
CA PRO A 221 7.59 5.41 10.90
C PRO A 221 7.87 6.90 10.76
N LEU A 222 7.28 7.79 11.58
CA LEU A 222 7.59 9.22 11.48
C LEU A 222 8.95 9.58 12.06
N THR A 223 9.45 8.82 13.04
CA THR A 223 10.84 8.94 13.52
C THR A 223 11.80 8.49 12.44
N PHE A 224 11.48 7.38 11.74
CA PHE A 224 12.26 6.88 10.60
C PHE A 224 12.30 7.91 9.46
N LEU A 225 11.15 8.49 9.08
CA LEU A 225 11.05 9.53 8.07
C LEU A 225 11.98 10.70 8.37
N ARG A 226 11.90 11.26 9.58
CA ARG A 226 12.75 12.39 9.96
C ARG A 226 14.24 12.03 9.94
N GLY A 227 14.60 10.89 10.52
CA GLY A 227 16.00 10.44 10.56
C GLY A 227 16.60 10.19 9.17
N MET A 228 15.81 9.62 8.24
CA MET A 228 16.18 9.40 6.85
C MET A 228 16.37 10.72 6.09
N LEU A 229 15.58 11.73 6.41
CA LEU A 229 15.64 13.06 5.80
C LEU A 229 16.57 14.04 6.53
N CYS A 230 17.32 13.56 7.53
CA CYS A 230 18.20 14.38 8.37
C CYS A 230 17.45 15.56 9.02
N LEU A 231 16.28 15.29 9.58
CA LEU A 231 15.45 16.25 10.28
C LEU A 231 15.35 15.89 11.76
N ASP A 232 15.31 16.90 12.64
CA ASP A 232 15.01 16.71 14.04
C ASP A 232 13.51 16.48 14.32
N ALA A 233 13.12 16.42 15.59
CA ALA A 233 11.73 16.22 16.00
C ALA A 233 10.80 17.36 15.52
N ASN A 234 11.33 18.56 15.32
CA ASN A 234 10.62 19.75 14.86
C ASN A 234 10.71 19.99 13.36
N TYR A 235 11.36 19.07 12.61
CA TYR A 235 11.62 19.13 11.16
C TYR A 235 12.65 20.21 10.76
N HIS A 236 13.55 20.62 11.65
CA HIS A 236 14.71 21.41 11.28
C HIS A 236 15.82 20.52 10.73
N LYS A 237 16.51 20.99 9.69
CA LYS A 237 17.62 20.25 9.07
C LYS A 237 18.76 20.02 10.07
N GLN A 238 19.29 18.81 10.06
CA GLN A 238 20.43 18.38 10.85
C GLN A 238 21.59 18.03 9.91
N GLY A 239 22.60 18.93 9.85
CA GLY A 239 23.73 18.79 8.94
C GLY A 239 23.42 19.12 7.47
N SER A 240 24.27 18.66 6.56
CA SER A 240 24.28 19.02 5.14
C SER A 240 23.68 17.95 4.23
N CYS A 241 22.60 17.29 4.65
CA CYS A 241 21.93 16.29 3.79
C CYS A 241 21.25 16.97 2.60
N ALA A 242 21.58 16.50 1.39
CA ALA A 242 20.88 16.90 0.17
C ALA A 242 19.40 16.50 0.21
N GLU A 243 18.56 17.24 -0.52
CA GLU A 243 17.18 16.86 -0.78
C GLU A 243 17.12 15.50 -1.49
N LEU A 244 16.08 14.70 -1.18
CA LEU A 244 15.79 13.46 -1.92
C LEU A 244 14.62 13.71 -2.86
N HIS A 245 14.68 13.14 -4.05
CA HIS A 245 13.67 13.33 -5.11
C HIS A 245 12.94 12.02 -5.49
N PRO A 246 12.31 11.31 -4.54
CA PRO A 246 11.56 10.10 -4.84
C PRO A 246 10.29 10.42 -5.64
N ALA A 247 9.81 9.45 -6.41
CA ALA A 247 8.54 9.53 -7.12
C ALA A 247 7.31 9.44 -6.21
N GLY A 248 7.46 8.93 -4.98
CA GLY A 248 6.42 8.81 -3.98
C GLY A 248 6.94 8.23 -2.67
N TYR A 249 6.11 8.31 -1.63
CA TYR A 249 6.38 7.71 -0.33
C TYR A 249 5.57 6.42 -0.16
N ALA A 250 6.25 5.32 0.10
CA ALA A 250 5.64 4.02 0.34
C ALA A 250 5.45 3.76 1.84
N HIS A 251 4.33 3.15 2.21
CA HIS A 251 4.00 2.86 3.61
C HIS A 251 3.06 1.66 3.74
N HIS A 252 3.27 0.85 4.76
CA HIS A 252 2.42 -0.29 5.12
C HIS A 252 1.51 0.13 6.28
N ALA A 253 0.29 0.58 5.96
CA ALA A 253 -0.62 1.20 6.93
C ALA A 253 -1.45 0.18 7.73
N TYR A 254 -0.90 -1.00 8.06
CA TYR A 254 -1.60 -2.05 8.82
C TYR A 254 -2.24 -1.51 10.10
N THR A 255 -3.28 -2.19 10.53
CA THR A 255 -3.99 -1.92 11.78
C THR A 255 -3.85 -3.09 12.75
N THR A 256 -4.56 -3.05 13.86
CA THR A 256 -4.65 -4.13 14.86
C THR A 256 -6.01 -4.82 14.76
N ALA A 257 -6.26 -5.81 15.61
CA ALA A 257 -7.58 -6.43 15.80
C ALA A 257 -8.69 -5.41 16.14
N SER A 258 -8.32 -4.19 16.61
CA SER A 258 -9.27 -3.09 16.83
C SER A 258 -9.84 -2.51 15.53
N GLY A 259 -9.28 -2.88 14.36
CA GLY A 259 -9.77 -2.51 13.05
C GLY A 259 -9.24 -1.18 12.50
N PRO A 260 -9.72 -0.78 11.31
CA PRO A 260 -9.14 0.33 10.54
C PRO A 260 -9.36 1.71 11.16
N LEU A 261 -10.26 1.85 12.13
CA LEU A 261 -10.46 3.11 12.85
C LEU A 261 -9.53 3.27 14.06
N PHE A 262 -8.67 2.29 14.32
CA PHE A 262 -7.70 2.34 15.42
C PHE A 262 -6.76 3.54 15.29
N LYS A 263 -6.64 4.30 16.37
CA LYS A 263 -5.75 5.46 16.52
C LYS A 263 -4.67 5.13 17.54
N PRO A 264 -3.44 4.81 17.12
CA PRO A 264 -2.36 4.50 18.06
C PRO A 264 -2.05 5.73 18.94
N ARG A 265 -1.74 5.47 20.22
CA ARG A 265 -1.41 6.52 21.20
C ARG A 265 -0.08 7.21 20.85
N GLN A 266 0.88 6.45 20.34
CA GLN A 266 2.18 6.99 19.96
C GLN A 266 2.05 7.92 18.74
N PRO A 267 2.50 9.18 18.82
CA PRO A 267 2.30 10.18 17.77
C PRO A 267 3.10 9.89 16.50
N ASN A 268 4.17 9.11 16.60
CA ASN A 268 5.02 8.72 15.48
C ASN A 268 4.55 7.46 14.73
N ASP A 269 3.49 6.80 15.20
CA ASP A 269 2.87 5.66 14.55
C ASP A 269 1.87 6.12 13.48
N VAL A 270 1.79 5.37 12.39
CA VAL A 270 0.89 5.65 11.27
C VAL A 270 0.18 4.37 10.84
N THR A 271 -1.02 4.16 11.35
CA THR A 271 -1.97 3.15 10.82
C THR A 271 -2.92 3.81 9.84
N ILE A 272 -3.70 3.02 9.11
CA ILE A 272 -4.69 3.55 8.16
C ILE A 272 -5.67 4.54 8.81
N GLY A 273 -6.03 4.33 10.07
CA GLY A 273 -6.93 5.21 10.84
C GLY A 273 -6.36 6.60 11.14
N VAL A 274 -5.06 6.80 10.95
CA VAL A 274 -4.35 8.08 11.21
C VAL A 274 -3.41 8.46 10.06
N ILE A 275 -3.72 8.05 8.84
CA ILE A 275 -2.88 8.31 7.64
C ILE A 275 -2.60 9.81 7.43
N SER A 276 -3.46 10.70 7.92
CA SER A 276 -3.25 12.13 7.92
C SER A 276 -1.98 12.57 8.67
N ARG A 277 -1.51 11.80 9.66
CA ARG A 277 -0.23 12.06 10.33
C ARG A 277 0.95 12.01 9.34
N LEU A 278 0.92 11.03 8.41
CA LEU A 278 1.94 10.92 7.36
C LEU A 278 1.88 12.10 6.40
N VAL A 279 0.67 12.50 5.97
CA VAL A 279 0.49 13.68 5.12
C VAL A 279 1.11 14.91 5.76
N THR A 280 0.75 15.18 7.03
CA THR A 280 1.31 16.31 7.79
C THR A 280 2.84 16.24 7.91
N ALA A 281 3.39 15.06 8.16
CA ALA A 281 4.83 14.84 8.27
C ALA A 281 5.56 15.11 6.94
N LEU A 282 5.02 14.61 5.82
CA LEU A 282 5.56 14.86 4.48
C LEU A 282 5.49 16.35 4.11
N ASP A 283 4.40 17.04 4.43
CA ASP A 283 4.27 18.47 4.17
C ASP A 283 5.26 19.31 5.01
N ARG A 284 5.53 18.89 6.25
CA ARG A 284 6.58 19.53 7.09
C ARG A 284 7.97 19.27 6.51
N ALA A 285 8.27 18.05 6.09
CA ALA A 285 9.54 17.71 5.48
C ALA A 285 9.78 18.46 4.15
N ALA A 286 8.73 18.64 3.35
CA ALA A 286 8.79 19.42 2.11
C ALA A 286 9.06 20.91 2.39
N ARG A 287 8.39 21.50 3.41
CA ARG A 287 8.68 22.89 3.82
C ARG A 287 10.12 23.08 4.31
N ALA A 288 10.72 22.02 4.86
CA ALA A 288 12.14 22.03 5.24
C ALA A 288 13.07 21.82 4.02
N GLY A 289 12.57 21.65 2.80
CA GLY A 289 13.38 21.39 1.60
C GLY A 289 14.12 20.05 1.67
N ALA A 290 13.51 19.02 2.26
CA ALA A 290 14.10 17.68 2.38
C ALA A 290 13.54 16.68 1.36
N ILE A 291 12.36 16.95 0.81
CA ILE A 291 11.67 16.20 -0.24
C ILE A 291 10.75 17.15 -1.05
N PRO A 292 10.32 16.78 -2.27
CA PRO A 292 9.37 17.54 -3.05
C PRO A 292 8.02 17.74 -2.34
N ALA A 293 7.37 18.88 -2.61
CA ALA A 293 6.03 19.15 -2.11
C ALA A 293 4.98 18.20 -2.72
N LYS A 294 3.91 17.93 -1.96
CA LYS A 294 2.78 17.10 -2.40
C LYS A 294 3.16 15.68 -2.85
N LEU A 295 4.23 15.12 -2.30
CA LEU A 295 4.70 13.78 -2.61
C LEU A 295 3.56 12.75 -2.46
N PRO A 296 3.21 11.96 -3.50
CA PRO A 296 2.12 10.99 -3.42
C PRO A 296 2.45 9.85 -2.45
N ILE A 297 1.41 9.30 -1.81
CA ILE A 297 1.52 8.19 -0.87
C ILE A 297 1.04 6.91 -1.56
N HIS A 298 1.87 5.89 -1.50
CA HIS A 298 1.57 4.53 -1.95
C HIS A 298 1.45 3.63 -0.72
N LEU A 299 0.26 3.13 -0.44
CA LEU A 299 0.07 2.09 0.57
C LEU A 299 0.38 0.75 -0.09
N THR A 300 1.66 0.40 -0.11
CA THR A 300 2.22 -0.69 -0.92
C THR A 300 1.93 -2.07 -0.36
N GLU A 301 1.53 -2.15 0.90
CA GLU A 301 1.12 -3.40 1.55
C GLU A 301 0.02 -3.13 2.57
N PHE A 302 -1.07 -3.90 2.51
CA PHE A 302 -2.17 -3.83 3.48
C PHE A 302 -3.00 -5.10 3.46
N GLY A 303 -3.34 -5.59 4.65
CA GLY A 303 -4.27 -6.68 4.87
C GLY A 303 -4.94 -6.59 6.24
N ILE A 304 -6.04 -7.30 6.41
CA ILE A 304 -6.73 -7.47 7.69
C ILE A 304 -6.58 -8.92 8.12
N GLN A 305 -5.88 -9.13 9.22
CA GLN A 305 -5.69 -10.46 9.81
C GLN A 305 -7.05 -11.03 10.26
N SER A 306 -7.26 -12.30 9.99
CA SER A 306 -8.47 -13.02 10.40
C SER A 306 -8.14 -14.27 11.22
N THR A 307 -9.15 -14.88 11.81
CA THR A 307 -8.99 -16.23 12.35
C THR A 307 -8.46 -17.17 11.27
N PRO A 308 -7.49 -18.06 11.59
CA PRO A 308 -7.16 -18.56 12.94
C PRO A 308 -6.05 -17.79 13.71
N ASP A 309 -5.47 -16.68 13.19
CA ASP A 309 -4.56 -15.85 13.98
C ASP A 309 -5.21 -15.44 15.30
N ARG A 310 -4.55 -15.76 16.43
CA ARG A 310 -5.05 -15.53 17.79
C ARG A 310 -4.60 -14.18 18.37
N ILE A 311 -3.67 -13.49 17.73
CA ILE A 311 -3.09 -12.23 18.23
C ILE A 311 -3.78 -11.03 17.58
N GLN A 312 -3.87 -11.02 16.27
CA GLN A 312 -4.39 -9.90 15.48
C GLN A 312 -5.65 -10.26 14.68
N GLY A 313 -6.01 -11.56 14.66
CA GLY A 313 -7.09 -12.06 13.85
C GLY A 313 -8.46 -11.59 14.32
N VAL A 314 -9.28 -11.13 13.37
CA VAL A 314 -10.70 -10.85 13.58
C VAL A 314 -11.55 -11.95 12.95
N SER A 315 -12.87 -11.96 13.21
CA SER A 315 -13.77 -12.89 12.51
C SER A 315 -13.75 -12.62 11.00
N LEU A 316 -14.02 -13.65 10.19
CA LEU A 316 -14.04 -13.53 8.73
C LEU A 316 -15.02 -12.45 8.22
N ALA A 317 -16.15 -12.27 8.90
CA ALA A 317 -17.11 -11.21 8.57
C ALA A 317 -16.52 -9.81 8.85
N LYS A 318 -15.83 -9.64 9.99
CA LYS A 318 -15.11 -8.38 10.29
C LYS A 318 -13.96 -8.13 9.34
N GLN A 319 -13.25 -9.17 8.89
CA GLN A 319 -12.21 -9.02 7.88
C GLN A 319 -12.76 -8.34 6.61
N ALA A 320 -13.91 -8.81 6.11
CA ALA A 320 -14.56 -8.23 4.94
C ALA A 320 -14.98 -6.77 5.14
N ASP A 321 -15.63 -6.46 6.28
CA ASP A 321 -16.03 -5.10 6.63
C ASP A 321 -14.80 -4.18 6.79
N TYR A 322 -13.81 -4.61 7.56
CA TYR A 322 -12.61 -3.82 7.87
C TYR A 322 -11.76 -3.55 6.64
N ARG A 323 -11.68 -4.52 5.71
CA ARG A 323 -10.99 -4.33 4.43
C ARG A 323 -11.66 -3.22 3.60
N SER A 324 -12.99 -3.23 3.51
CA SER A 324 -13.77 -2.22 2.80
C SER A 324 -13.67 -0.84 3.47
N ILE A 325 -13.69 -0.78 4.81
CA ILE A 325 -13.51 0.45 5.58
C ILE A 325 -12.11 1.04 5.36
N ALA A 326 -11.07 0.21 5.40
CA ALA A 326 -9.70 0.66 5.17
C ALA A 326 -9.53 1.26 3.77
N GLU A 327 -10.13 0.66 2.75
CA GLU A 327 -10.11 1.18 1.39
C GLU A 327 -10.84 2.52 1.28
N ARG A 328 -12.00 2.68 1.94
CA ARG A 328 -12.67 3.99 2.04
C ARG A 328 -11.77 5.05 2.68
N LEU A 329 -11.06 4.73 3.77
CA LEU A 329 -10.14 5.67 4.44
C LEU A 329 -8.98 6.08 3.52
N ALA A 330 -8.42 5.14 2.78
CA ALA A 330 -7.42 5.41 1.76
C ALA A 330 -7.98 6.31 0.66
N TYR A 331 -9.15 5.98 0.10
CA TYR A 331 -9.83 6.75 -0.94
C TYR A 331 -10.15 8.19 -0.50
N GLN A 332 -10.54 8.41 0.75
CA GLN A 332 -10.84 9.75 1.28
C GLN A 332 -9.61 10.65 1.43
N ASN A 333 -8.40 10.12 1.26
CA ASN A 333 -7.17 10.90 1.34
C ASN A 333 -6.61 11.17 -0.07
N PRO A 334 -6.64 12.42 -0.59
CA PRO A 334 -6.24 12.73 -1.96
C PRO A 334 -4.73 12.49 -2.22
N ARG A 335 -3.92 12.36 -1.17
CA ARG A 335 -2.48 12.05 -1.30
C ARG A 335 -2.22 10.56 -1.50
N VAL A 336 -3.20 9.67 -1.21
CA VAL A 336 -3.07 8.21 -1.38
C VAL A 336 -3.44 7.84 -2.81
N VAL A 337 -2.45 7.51 -3.62
CA VAL A 337 -2.61 7.18 -5.05
C VAL A 337 -2.56 5.67 -5.34
N ALA A 338 -2.21 4.86 -4.35
CA ALA A 338 -2.25 3.40 -4.45
C ALA A 338 -2.63 2.79 -3.10
N PHE A 339 -3.43 1.73 -3.14
CA PHE A 339 -3.81 0.93 -1.99
C PHE A 339 -3.67 -0.55 -2.34
N SER A 340 -3.14 -1.37 -1.42
CA SER A 340 -2.79 -2.75 -1.72
C SER A 340 -3.70 -3.77 -1.05
N GLN A 341 -3.69 -4.97 -1.60
CA GLN A 341 -4.16 -6.20 -0.98
C GLN A 341 -2.98 -7.15 -0.78
N TYR A 342 -2.74 -7.53 0.44
CA TYR A 342 -1.82 -8.56 0.90
C TYR A 342 -2.66 -9.64 1.59
N LEU A 343 -2.88 -10.77 1.12
CA LEU A 343 -2.51 -11.76 0.16
C LEU A 343 -3.72 -12.23 -0.68
N LEU A 344 -3.49 -13.19 -1.63
CA LEU A 344 -4.58 -13.98 -2.24
C LEU A 344 -5.00 -15.12 -1.33
N ARG A 345 -4.04 -15.91 -0.85
CA ARG A 345 -4.23 -16.98 0.16
C ARG A 345 -3.48 -16.64 1.43
N ASP A 346 -4.03 -17.09 2.56
CA ASP A 346 -3.32 -17.04 3.83
C ASP A 346 -2.02 -17.80 3.76
N ASP A 347 -1.05 -17.38 4.55
CA ASP A 347 0.19 -18.13 4.74
C ASP A 347 -0.09 -19.55 5.27
N PRO A 348 0.74 -20.52 4.90
CA PRO A 348 0.63 -21.85 5.47
C PRO A 348 0.96 -21.81 6.97
N PRO A 349 0.31 -22.68 7.78
CA PRO A 349 0.65 -22.82 9.17
C PRO A 349 2.15 -23.16 9.35
N ASN A 350 2.79 -22.54 10.35
CA ASN A 350 4.19 -22.85 10.67
C ASN A 350 4.32 -24.33 11.06
N PRO A 351 5.04 -25.16 10.29
CA PRO A 351 5.17 -26.60 10.57
C PRO A 351 5.99 -26.89 11.86
N ASN A 352 6.80 -25.92 12.31
CA ASN A 352 7.65 -26.05 13.50
C ASN A 352 7.04 -25.36 14.73
N ALA A 353 5.74 -25.04 14.68
CA ALA A 353 5.08 -24.35 15.77
C ALA A 353 5.03 -25.19 17.04
N THR A 354 5.42 -24.59 18.16
CA THR A 354 5.35 -25.19 19.50
C THR A 354 4.09 -24.79 20.27
N SER A 355 3.32 -23.82 19.71
CA SER A 355 2.08 -23.35 20.29
C SER A 355 1.02 -23.02 19.22
N PRO A 356 -0.28 -22.98 19.58
CA PRO A 356 -1.33 -22.50 18.66
C PRO A 356 -1.13 -21.05 18.19
N ILE A 357 -0.41 -20.23 18.94
CA ILE A 357 -0.07 -18.86 18.55
C ILE A 357 1.00 -18.88 17.47
N ASP A 358 2.05 -19.66 17.67
CA ASP A 358 3.16 -19.77 16.69
C ASP A 358 2.70 -20.42 15.38
N LYS A 359 1.70 -21.31 15.45
CA LYS A 359 1.17 -22.01 14.29
C LYS A 359 0.61 -21.05 13.23
N TYR A 360 0.03 -19.95 13.65
CA TYR A 360 -0.57 -18.93 12.78
C TYR A 360 0.10 -17.56 13.00
N SER A 361 1.44 -17.57 13.02
CA SER A 361 2.26 -16.36 13.15
C SER A 361 2.58 -15.67 11.81
N GLY A 362 2.12 -16.25 10.69
CA GLY A 362 2.16 -15.67 9.37
C GLY A 362 1.03 -14.65 9.13
N PHE A 363 0.64 -14.52 7.88
CA PHE A 363 -0.43 -13.59 7.48
C PHE A 363 -1.71 -14.32 7.08
N GLU A 364 -2.74 -14.24 7.91
CA GLU A 364 -4.10 -14.69 7.61
C GLU A 364 -4.95 -13.56 7.01
N SER A 365 -4.33 -12.73 6.17
CA SER A 365 -4.94 -11.58 5.51
C SER A 365 -5.46 -11.87 4.11
N GLY A 366 -5.30 -13.09 3.63
CA GLY A 366 -5.72 -13.55 2.31
C GLY A 366 -7.23 -13.44 2.06
N LEU A 367 -7.60 -13.37 0.78
CA LEU A 367 -9.00 -13.48 0.34
C LEU A 367 -9.50 -14.93 0.45
N ARG A 368 -8.58 -15.88 0.46
CA ARG A 368 -8.80 -17.32 0.67
C ARG A 368 -8.02 -17.81 1.89
N THR A 369 -8.45 -18.90 2.48
CA THR A 369 -7.63 -19.63 3.46
C THR A 369 -6.40 -20.23 2.78
N ASN A 370 -5.43 -20.69 3.55
CA ASN A 370 -4.26 -21.42 3.05
C ASN A 370 -4.62 -22.67 2.23
N THR A 371 -5.76 -23.30 2.51
CA THR A 371 -6.29 -24.45 1.74
C THR A 371 -7.08 -24.06 0.49
N GLY A 372 -7.18 -22.76 0.18
CA GLY A 372 -7.88 -22.24 -1.00
C GLY A 372 -9.38 -21.98 -0.81
N LYS A 373 -9.98 -22.27 0.38
CA LYS A 373 -11.38 -21.99 0.65
C LYS A 373 -11.64 -20.47 0.64
N ALA A 374 -12.68 -20.05 -0.08
CA ALA A 374 -13.09 -18.65 -0.13
C ALA A 374 -13.49 -18.12 1.24
N LYS A 375 -13.00 -16.93 1.62
CA LYS A 375 -13.47 -16.17 2.78
C LYS A 375 -14.52 -15.14 2.33
N PRO A 376 -15.38 -14.62 3.22
CA PRO A 376 -16.32 -13.55 2.88
C PRO A 376 -15.66 -12.32 2.22
N VAL A 377 -14.42 -12.01 2.59
CA VAL A 377 -13.66 -10.91 1.98
C VAL A 377 -13.43 -11.10 0.48
N LEU A 378 -13.36 -12.33 -0.04
CA LEU A 378 -13.27 -12.62 -1.47
C LEU A 378 -14.51 -12.09 -2.22
N THR A 379 -15.69 -12.30 -1.65
CA THR A 379 -16.97 -11.83 -2.24
C THR A 379 -17.12 -10.30 -2.12
N SER A 380 -16.62 -9.68 -1.05
CA SER A 380 -16.68 -8.23 -0.90
C SER A 380 -15.60 -7.49 -1.68
N PHE A 381 -14.52 -8.14 -2.07
CA PHE A 381 -13.38 -7.47 -2.72
C PHE A 381 -13.72 -6.81 -4.08
N PRO A 382 -14.48 -7.44 -4.99
CA PRO A 382 -14.94 -6.77 -6.22
C PRO A 382 -16.03 -5.72 -5.97
N LEU A 383 -16.80 -5.81 -4.87
CA LEU A 383 -17.90 -4.92 -4.51
C LEU A 383 -17.79 -4.43 -3.04
N PRO A 384 -16.71 -3.72 -2.66
CA PRO A 384 -16.54 -3.24 -1.30
C PRO A 384 -17.61 -2.20 -0.96
N LEU A 385 -18.16 -2.31 0.26
CA LEU A 385 -19.14 -1.38 0.83
C LEU A 385 -18.73 -1.03 2.25
N ALA A 386 -18.71 0.25 2.58
CA ALA A 386 -18.50 0.74 3.93
C ALA A 386 -19.66 1.65 4.35
N ALA A 387 -20.23 1.40 5.53
CA ALA A 387 -21.38 2.11 6.08
C ALA A 387 -21.01 2.77 7.42
N PHE A 388 -21.11 4.11 7.49
CA PHE A 388 -20.81 4.87 8.71
C PHE A 388 -21.99 5.68 9.18
N ARG A 389 -22.32 5.54 10.48
CA ARG A 389 -23.34 6.37 11.11
C ARG A 389 -22.83 7.79 11.35
N GLN A 390 -23.63 8.76 10.95
CA GLN A 390 -23.44 10.20 11.19
C GLN A 390 -24.78 10.77 11.69
N GLY A 391 -24.93 10.79 13.02
CA GLY A 391 -26.17 11.21 13.65
C GLY A 391 -27.36 10.32 13.25
N SER A 392 -28.37 10.91 12.59
CA SER A 392 -29.57 10.21 12.06
C SER A 392 -29.35 9.61 10.67
N LYS A 393 -28.16 9.78 10.07
CA LYS A 393 -27.84 9.29 8.71
C LYS A 393 -26.81 8.14 8.77
N VAL A 394 -26.77 7.39 7.68
CA VAL A 394 -25.69 6.44 7.36
C VAL A 394 -25.09 6.90 6.03
N SER A 395 -23.80 7.21 6.03
CA SER A 395 -23.02 7.45 4.83
C SER A 395 -22.53 6.12 4.27
N LEU A 396 -23.01 5.75 3.09
CA LEU A 396 -22.65 4.57 2.32
C LEU A 396 -21.62 4.97 1.27
N TRP A 397 -20.47 4.32 1.30
CA TRP A 397 -19.43 4.40 0.27
C TRP A 397 -19.25 3.03 -0.34
N GLY A 398 -19.20 2.94 -1.65
CA GLY A 398 -18.98 1.68 -2.33
C GLY A 398 -18.22 1.83 -3.64
N LEU A 399 -17.77 0.70 -4.15
CA LEU A 399 -17.02 0.58 -5.39
C LEU A 399 -17.50 -0.67 -6.16
N VAL A 400 -17.67 -0.53 -7.47
CA VAL A 400 -17.76 -1.64 -8.41
C VAL A 400 -16.41 -1.75 -9.11
N ARG A 401 -15.48 -2.49 -8.51
CA ARG A 401 -14.07 -2.55 -8.96
C ARG A 401 -13.91 -3.14 -10.35
N VAL A 402 -14.79 -4.05 -10.72
CA VAL A 402 -14.73 -4.77 -12.00
C VAL A 402 -15.39 -4.01 -13.15
N ALA A 403 -16.05 -2.88 -12.89
CA ALA A 403 -16.69 -2.09 -13.93
C ALA A 403 -15.65 -1.29 -14.74
N THR A 404 -15.94 -1.13 -16.02
CA THR A 404 -15.21 -0.25 -16.93
C THR A 404 -16.09 1.00 -17.18
N GLY A 405 -15.86 2.05 -16.39
CA GLY A 405 -16.64 3.27 -16.47
C GLY A 405 -17.81 3.35 -15.48
N ALA A 406 -18.60 4.40 -15.59
CA ALA A 406 -19.78 4.61 -14.76
C ALA A 406 -20.82 3.50 -14.99
N THR A 407 -21.36 2.95 -13.90
CA THR A 407 -22.28 1.81 -13.96
C THR A 407 -23.39 1.93 -12.93
N PRO A 408 -24.62 1.46 -13.23
CA PRO A 408 -25.67 1.34 -12.23
C PRO A 408 -25.31 0.28 -11.18
N VAL A 409 -25.54 0.59 -9.90
CA VAL A 409 -25.37 -0.34 -8.79
C VAL A 409 -26.54 -0.19 -7.81
N THR A 410 -27.04 -1.31 -7.31
CA THR A 410 -28.13 -1.34 -6.33
C THR A 410 -27.55 -1.55 -4.94
N VAL A 411 -27.98 -0.71 -3.98
CA VAL A 411 -27.78 -0.95 -2.56
C VAL A 411 -29.02 -1.64 -2.03
N GLU A 412 -28.82 -2.78 -1.38
CA GLU A 412 -29.86 -3.53 -0.69
C GLU A 412 -29.62 -3.50 0.82
N TYR A 413 -30.67 -3.72 1.60
CA TYR A 413 -30.59 -3.84 3.05
C TYR A 413 -31.38 -5.05 3.57
N THR A 414 -30.99 -5.51 4.76
CA THR A 414 -31.71 -6.48 5.55
C THR A 414 -31.78 -6.04 7.02
N SER A 415 -32.82 -6.45 7.72
CA SER A 415 -33.01 -6.25 9.18
C SER A 415 -33.32 -7.59 9.90
N GLY A 416 -32.86 -8.72 9.29
CA GLY A 416 -33.14 -10.07 9.74
C GLY A 416 -34.28 -10.68 8.89
N GLY A 417 -33.96 -11.24 7.76
CA GLY A 417 -34.86 -11.76 6.71
C GLY A 417 -34.27 -11.58 5.34
N GLY A 418 -35.10 -11.54 4.30
CA GLY A 418 -34.68 -11.31 2.93
C GLY A 418 -34.12 -9.91 2.70
N PHE A 419 -33.35 -9.75 1.62
CA PHE A 419 -32.86 -8.44 1.18
C PHE A 419 -33.96 -7.66 0.47
N LYS A 420 -34.01 -6.35 0.75
CA LYS A 420 -34.88 -5.39 0.08
C LYS A 420 -34.04 -4.33 -0.58
N LYS A 421 -34.44 -3.90 -1.77
CA LYS A 421 -33.83 -2.75 -2.49
C LYS A 421 -33.98 -1.49 -1.64
N LEU A 422 -32.87 -0.78 -1.42
CA LEU A 422 -32.87 0.52 -0.79
C LEU A 422 -32.93 1.63 -1.85
N PHE A 423 -32.00 1.61 -2.80
CA PHE A 423 -31.95 2.47 -3.96
C PHE A 423 -31.00 1.89 -5.03
N THR A 424 -31.12 2.41 -6.24
CA THR A 424 -30.10 2.27 -7.29
C THR A 424 -29.42 3.62 -7.49
N THR A 425 -28.10 3.61 -7.73
CA THR A 425 -27.29 4.79 -8.05
C THR A 425 -26.32 4.47 -9.16
N THR A 426 -25.80 5.50 -9.84
CA THR A 426 -24.72 5.34 -10.81
C THR A 426 -23.40 5.69 -10.14
N THR A 427 -22.36 4.89 -10.37
CA THR A 427 -21.01 5.17 -9.92
C THR A 427 -20.37 6.29 -10.75
N ASP A 428 -19.25 6.84 -10.27
CA ASP A 428 -18.35 7.62 -11.13
C ASP A 428 -17.67 6.74 -12.20
N ALA A 429 -16.89 7.34 -13.09
CA ALA A 429 -16.19 6.62 -14.15
C ALA A 429 -15.16 5.59 -13.65
N ARG A 430 -14.79 5.63 -12.37
CA ARG A 430 -13.88 4.69 -11.72
C ARG A 430 -14.60 3.64 -10.88
N GLY A 431 -15.93 3.63 -10.92
CA GLY A 431 -16.75 2.68 -10.19
C GLY A 431 -17.12 3.07 -8.75
N TYR A 432 -16.77 4.28 -8.27
CA TYR A 432 -17.06 4.72 -6.90
C TYR A 432 -18.40 5.45 -6.79
N PHE A 433 -19.03 5.33 -5.61
CA PHE A 433 -20.14 6.19 -5.23
C PHE A 433 -20.09 6.48 -3.72
N THR A 434 -20.70 7.61 -3.34
CA THR A 434 -21.00 7.93 -1.94
C THR A 434 -22.43 8.45 -1.88
N ARG A 435 -23.24 7.91 -0.95
CA ARG A 435 -24.62 8.31 -0.77
C ARG A 435 -25.10 8.13 0.67
N ASP A 436 -25.87 9.08 1.17
CA ASP A 436 -26.46 9.01 2.49
C ASP A 436 -27.84 8.34 2.46
N THR A 437 -28.18 7.67 3.56
CA THR A 437 -29.51 7.13 3.85
C THR A 437 -29.86 7.36 5.31
N THR A 438 -31.14 7.24 5.69
CA THR A 438 -31.57 7.33 7.09
C THR A 438 -31.06 6.13 7.89
N PHE A 439 -30.51 6.41 9.07
CA PHE A 439 -30.12 5.36 10.03
C PHE A 439 -31.35 4.62 10.54
N ARG A 440 -31.31 3.31 10.50
CA ARG A 440 -32.28 2.41 11.14
C ARG A 440 -31.50 1.35 11.88
N SER A 441 -31.80 1.17 13.17
CA SER A 441 -31.14 0.15 13.99
C SER A 441 -31.32 -1.25 13.39
N GLY A 442 -30.31 -2.09 13.50
CA GLY A 442 -30.33 -3.46 13.01
C GLY A 442 -30.15 -3.63 11.49
N ARG A 443 -30.18 -2.53 10.70
CA ARG A 443 -29.95 -2.65 9.26
C ARG A 443 -28.50 -2.97 8.94
N ARG A 444 -28.35 -3.89 7.98
CA ARG A 444 -27.10 -4.23 7.31
C ARG A 444 -27.30 -4.03 5.82
N TYR A 445 -26.23 -3.77 5.09
CA TYR A 445 -26.29 -3.38 3.67
C TYR A 445 -25.40 -4.29 2.84
N ARG A 446 -25.74 -4.46 1.55
CA ARG A 446 -24.86 -5.07 0.54
C ARG A 446 -25.00 -4.34 -0.80
N LEU A 447 -24.02 -4.52 -1.66
CA LEU A 447 -24.10 -4.12 -3.06
C LEU A 447 -24.61 -5.28 -3.92
N THR A 448 -25.37 -4.94 -4.94
CA THR A 448 -25.76 -5.84 -6.02
C THR A 448 -25.50 -5.15 -7.34
N TRP A 449 -24.73 -5.79 -8.20
CA TRP A 449 -24.35 -5.27 -9.50
C TRP A 449 -24.59 -6.33 -10.58
N THR A 450 -25.18 -5.91 -11.68
CA THR A 450 -25.36 -6.76 -12.87
C THR A 450 -24.31 -6.38 -13.90
N ALA A 451 -23.45 -7.32 -14.25
CA ALA A 451 -22.42 -7.15 -15.24
C ALA A 451 -23.01 -7.01 -16.66
N PRO A 452 -22.28 -6.45 -17.63
CA PRO A 452 -22.74 -6.33 -19.01
C PRO A 452 -23.13 -7.66 -19.68
N ASP A 453 -22.56 -8.78 -19.21
CA ASP A 453 -22.89 -10.14 -19.65
C ASP A 453 -24.15 -10.73 -18.99
N GLY A 454 -24.87 -9.94 -18.18
CA GLY A 454 -26.10 -10.35 -17.49
C GLY A 454 -25.89 -11.04 -16.15
N ARG A 455 -24.66 -11.38 -15.76
CA ARG A 455 -24.37 -12.00 -14.44
C ARG A 455 -24.61 -11.00 -13.32
N THR A 456 -25.38 -11.39 -12.31
CA THR A 456 -25.59 -10.59 -11.10
C THR A 456 -24.64 -11.03 -10.02
N ILE A 457 -23.88 -10.08 -9.46
CA ILE A 457 -22.93 -10.26 -8.38
C ILE A 457 -23.45 -9.57 -7.13
N HIS A 458 -23.41 -10.26 -6.00
CA HIS A 458 -23.76 -9.72 -4.70
C HIS A 458 -22.50 -9.60 -3.84
N GLY A 459 -22.27 -8.41 -3.26
CA GLY A 459 -21.28 -8.21 -2.23
C GLY A 459 -21.70 -8.84 -0.89
N THR A 460 -20.78 -8.91 0.06
CA THR A 460 -21.09 -9.35 1.42
C THR A 460 -21.94 -8.32 2.16
N THR A 461 -22.65 -8.80 3.18
CA THR A 461 -23.42 -7.94 4.08
C THR A 461 -22.50 -7.18 5.02
N THR A 462 -22.54 -5.86 5.00
CA THR A 462 -21.74 -4.99 5.88
C THR A 462 -22.59 -4.41 7.02
N ALA A 463 -21.98 -4.28 8.19
CA ALA A 463 -22.57 -3.62 9.36
C ALA A 463 -22.39 -2.09 9.29
N VAL A 464 -23.17 -1.36 10.12
CA VAL A 464 -23.00 0.09 10.29
C VAL A 464 -22.02 0.35 11.42
N TYR A 465 -20.95 1.08 11.14
CA TYR A 465 -19.91 1.47 12.10
C TYR A 465 -20.08 2.91 12.57
N LYS A 466 -19.62 3.22 13.77
CA LYS A 466 -19.47 4.60 14.25
C LYS A 466 -18.06 5.09 13.89
N ARG A 467 -17.97 6.36 13.46
CA ARG A 467 -16.69 7.00 13.17
C ARG A 467 -16.11 7.67 14.41
#